data_e8529925e0b30349d33b4e127dc7350d
#
_entry.id   e8529925e0b30349d33b4e127dc7350d
#
_cell.length_a   1.000
_cell.length_b   1.000
_cell.length_c   1.000
_cell.angle_alpha   90.00
_cell.angle_beta   90.00
_cell.angle_gamma   90.00
#
_symmetry.space_group_name_H-M   'P 1'
#
loop_
_entity.id
_entity.type
_entity.pdbx_description
1 polymer ?
#
loop_
_entity_poly.entity_id
_entity_poly.type
_entity_poly.pdbx_seq_one_letter_code
_entity_poly.pdbx_strand_id
1 'polypeptide(L)'
;MRTGLLALAGVTMLAASALAQTANAPAGTAPPGLWGFYESALRGAKHIDMTHAFAPSQPVWPGFGHAGFGPAKAGADIPGYVTKGEEYTYEKHGFVASAYALTTDQYGTQLDPPAHWNPLGATISDLPPTYALRPLAVIPIQEKVAIDPGYHLQVADIEAWESRHGRIPEGAVVMVRSDWSKGWADQARFSQKPFPGVSLAALQFLHLERRILFHGHEPLDTDTTPTLEGEHWLMHNNFTQAEGVANLNQVPEAGALVAIGFAKPQGGTGGFARYVAIAPADWPHGVTVAQAPGAPLPTQPHPLKRDADGVMRPTP
;
A
#
# COMPACT_ATOMS: atom_id res chain seq x y z
N MET A 1 3.90 79.91 24.62
CA MET A 1 3.73 80.27 23.23
C MET A 1 4.55 79.29 22.35
N ARG A 2 3.92 78.66 21.50
CA ARG A 2 4.27 77.80 20.34
C ARG A 2 3.68 76.38 20.49
N THR A 3 2.59 76.23 19.86
CA THR A 3 1.80 75.08 19.57
C THR A 3 2.57 74.23 18.55
N GLY A 4 2.78 72.95 18.84
CA GLY A 4 3.33 71.93 17.89
C GLY A 4 2.27 70.90 17.59
N LEU A 5 1.73 70.92 16.39
CA LEU A 5 0.82 69.92 15.80
C LEU A 5 1.57 68.63 15.57
N LEU A 6 1.07 67.53 16.12
CA LEU A 6 1.46 66.17 15.74
C LEU A 6 0.54 65.71 14.62
N ALA A 7 1.10 65.51 13.44
CA ALA A 7 0.44 64.89 12.32
C ALA A 7 0.50 63.36 12.47
N LEU A 8 -0.65 62.72 12.53
CA LEU A 8 -0.81 61.25 12.48
C LEU A 8 -0.78 60.83 11.01
N ALA A 9 0.28 60.15 10.59
CA ALA A 9 0.36 59.52 9.28
C ALA A 9 -0.34 58.16 9.34
N GLY A 10 -1.51 58.03 8.73
CA GLY A 10 -2.19 56.79 8.52
C GLY A 10 -1.50 55.97 7.42
N VAL A 11 -1.02 54.77 7.76
CA VAL A 11 -0.52 53.82 6.79
C VAL A 11 -1.71 52.97 6.31
N THR A 12 -2.19 53.28 5.13
CA THR A 12 -3.15 52.45 4.40
C THR A 12 -2.44 51.28 3.79
N MET A 13 -2.60 50.05 4.34
CA MET A 13 -2.19 48.81 3.68
C MET A 13 -3.11 48.54 2.49
N LEU A 14 -2.62 48.74 1.30
CA LEU A 14 -3.19 48.21 0.06
C LEU A 14 -2.93 46.70 0.03
N ALA A 15 -3.99 45.91 0.27
CA ALA A 15 -3.98 44.46 -0.04
C ALA A 15 -3.97 44.33 -1.54
N ALA A 16 -2.81 44.00 -2.09
CA ALA A 16 -2.68 43.58 -3.48
C ALA A 16 -3.25 42.16 -3.62
N SER A 17 -4.47 42.05 -4.14
CA SER A 17 -5.04 40.79 -4.61
C SER A 17 -4.20 40.29 -5.82
N ALA A 18 -3.32 39.37 -5.58
CA ALA A 18 -2.68 38.62 -6.65
C ALA A 18 -3.75 37.71 -7.30
N LEU A 19 -4.41 38.20 -8.33
CA LEU A 19 -5.13 37.39 -9.29
C LEU A 19 -4.07 36.49 -9.95
N ALA A 20 -4.02 35.23 -9.55
CA ALA A 20 -3.32 34.21 -10.27
C ALA A 20 -3.94 34.11 -11.68
N GLN A 21 -3.31 34.72 -12.65
CA GLN A 21 -3.56 34.43 -14.05
C GLN A 21 -3.21 32.96 -14.26
N THR A 22 -4.24 32.12 -14.35
CA THR A 22 -4.09 30.81 -14.99
C THR A 22 -3.73 31.08 -16.44
N ALA A 23 -2.44 31.08 -16.75
CA ALA A 23 -1.98 31.04 -18.12
C ALA A 23 -2.58 29.76 -18.72
N ASN A 24 -3.59 29.93 -19.58
CA ASN A 24 -3.98 28.87 -20.53
C ASN A 24 -2.74 28.59 -21.37
N ALA A 25 -1.99 27.56 -21.02
CA ALA A 25 -1.01 27.00 -21.93
C ALA A 25 -1.77 26.66 -23.23
N PRO A 26 -1.27 27.06 -24.40
CA PRO A 26 -1.86 26.65 -25.68
C PRO A 26 -1.99 25.12 -25.63
N ALA A 27 -3.08 24.57 -26.22
CA ALA A 27 -3.27 23.14 -26.41
C ALA A 27 -2.07 22.61 -27.21
N GLY A 28 -0.96 22.42 -26.51
CA GLY A 28 0.30 21.94 -27.04
C GLY A 28 0.23 20.45 -27.21
N THR A 29 0.86 19.97 -28.24
CA THR A 29 1.16 18.54 -28.43
C THR A 29 1.62 17.94 -27.10
N ALA A 30 1.07 16.78 -26.74
CA ALA A 30 1.46 16.07 -25.51
C ALA A 30 2.99 16.02 -25.39
N PRO A 31 3.57 16.26 -24.20
CA PRO A 31 5.02 16.23 -24.03
C PRO A 31 5.56 14.86 -24.50
N PRO A 32 6.77 14.82 -25.09
CA PRO A 32 7.32 13.60 -25.65
C PRO A 32 7.60 12.55 -24.55
N GLY A 33 7.58 11.26 -24.93
CA GLY A 33 7.95 10.15 -24.07
C GLY A 33 6.92 9.79 -22.98
N LEU A 34 7.40 9.40 -21.82
CA LEU A 34 6.55 8.90 -20.72
C LEU A 34 5.60 9.96 -20.13
N TRP A 35 5.94 11.24 -20.23
CA TRP A 35 5.04 12.32 -19.79
C TRP A 35 3.78 12.39 -20.67
N GLY A 36 3.92 12.19 -21.98
CA GLY A 36 2.78 12.13 -22.89
C GLY A 36 1.88 10.92 -22.58
N PHE A 37 2.46 9.78 -22.27
CA PHE A 37 1.72 8.61 -21.82
C PHE A 37 1.01 8.87 -20.48
N TYR A 38 1.67 9.50 -19.50
CA TYR A 38 1.06 9.87 -18.23
C TYR A 38 -0.16 10.77 -18.46
N GLU A 39 -0.03 11.85 -19.22
CA GLU A 39 -1.13 12.78 -19.48
C GLU A 39 -2.31 12.13 -20.23
N SER A 40 -2.04 11.24 -21.17
CA SER A 40 -3.07 10.63 -22.01
C SER A 40 -3.76 9.42 -21.38
N ALA A 41 -3.03 8.65 -20.54
CA ALA A 41 -3.52 7.37 -20.02
C ALA A 41 -3.62 7.32 -18.49
N LEU A 42 -2.65 7.87 -17.76
CA LEU A 42 -2.59 7.66 -16.30
C LEU A 42 -3.23 8.79 -15.50
N ARG A 43 -3.20 10.04 -15.97
CA ARG A 43 -3.76 11.19 -15.24
C ARG A 43 -5.26 11.07 -14.98
N GLY A 44 -6.02 10.53 -15.94
CA GLY A 44 -7.46 10.27 -15.80
C GLY A 44 -7.80 8.94 -15.17
N ALA A 45 -6.84 8.06 -14.99
CA ALA A 45 -7.05 6.72 -14.46
C ALA A 45 -7.55 6.74 -13.01
N LYS A 46 -8.17 5.65 -12.60
CA LYS A 46 -8.64 5.41 -11.23
C LYS A 46 -7.55 4.72 -10.42
N HIS A 47 -7.21 5.30 -9.28
CA HIS A 47 -6.23 4.74 -8.35
C HIS A 47 -6.98 4.11 -7.17
N ILE A 48 -6.73 2.83 -6.92
CA ILE A 48 -7.37 2.03 -5.86
C ILE A 48 -6.27 1.51 -4.93
N ASP A 49 -6.32 1.89 -3.66
CA ASP A 49 -5.37 1.42 -2.67
C ASP A 49 -5.72 -0.01 -2.24
N MET A 50 -4.84 -0.95 -2.53
CA MET A 50 -4.99 -2.36 -2.20
C MET A 50 -4.21 -2.73 -0.92
N THR A 51 -4.02 -1.78 -0.01
CA THR A 51 -3.16 -1.93 1.17
C THR A 51 -3.93 -1.61 2.43
N HIS A 52 -3.83 -2.46 3.43
CA HIS A 52 -4.29 -2.12 4.78
C HIS A 52 -3.30 -1.17 5.46
N ALA A 53 -3.81 -0.11 6.11
CA ALA A 53 -2.98 0.68 7.01
C ALA A 53 -2.62 -0.19 8.22
N PHE A 54 -1.34 -0.42 8.48
CA PHE A 54 -0.92 -1.25 9.59
C PHE A 54 -1.02 -0.51 10.95
N ALA A 55 -1.39 -1.27 11.98
CA ALA A 55 -1.59 -0.77 13.34
C ALA A 55 -1.29 -1.89 14.35
N PRO A 56 -1.05 -1.58 15.65
CA PRO A 56 -0.83 -2.61 16.67
C PRO A 56 -1.97 -3.65 16.77
N SER A 57 -3.20 -3.21 16.54
CA SER A 57 -4.41 -4.05 16.69
C SER A 57 -4.83 -4.82 15.45
N GLN A 58 -4.03 -4.81 14.37
CA GLN A 58 -4.38 -5.54 13.15
C GLN A 58 -4.10 -7.04 13.25
N PRO A 59 -4.68 -7.86 12.35
CA PRO A 59 -4.30 -9.25 12.19
C PRO A 59 -2.80 -9.41 11.93
N VAL A 60 -2.24 -10.41 12.56
CA VAL A 60 -0.85 -10.84 12.38
C VAL A 60 -0.84 -12.37 12.37
N TRP A 61 0.11 -12.95 11.67
CA TRP A 61 0.27 -14.41 11.69
C TRP A 61 0.45 -14.89 13.14
N PRO A 62 -0.27 -15.94 13.58
CA PRO A 62 -0.31 -16.32 15.02
C PRO A 62 1.04 -16.63 15.66
N GLY A 63 2.05 -16.97 14.86
CA GLY A 63 3.43 -17.20 15.35
C GLY A 63 4.21 -15.94 15.67
N PHE A 64 3.74 -14.76 15.22
CA PHE A 64 4.33 -13.47 15.52
C PHE A 64 3.51 -12.72 16.58
N GLY A 65 4.11 -11.81 17.30
CA GLY A 65 3.41 -10.94 18.24
C GLY A 65 2.90 -9.65 17.58
N HIS A 66 2.12 -8.87 18.32
CA HIS A 66 1.68 -7.56 17.87
C HIS A 66 2.79 -6.52 17.91
N ALA A 67 2.78 -5.59 16.97
CA ALA A 67 3.65 -4.44 16.97
C ALA A 67 3.31 -3.47 18.12
N GLY A 68 4.32 -2.73 18.59
CA GLY A 68 4.15 -1.61 19.51
C GLY A 68 4.39 -0.29 18.79
N PHE A 69 3.47 0.66 18.93
CA PHE A 69 3.65 2.03 18.47
C PHE A 69 3.83 2.98 19.65
N GLY A 70 4.62 4.01 19.46
CA GLY A 70 4.85 4.97 20.52
C GLY A 70 5.54 6.23 20.01
N PRO A 71 5.83 7.19 20.90
CA PRO A 71 6.63 8.35 20.57
C PRO A 71 8.09 7.94 20.37
N ALA A 72 8.74 8.54 19.37
CA ALA A 72 10.18 8.48 19.27
C ALA A 72 10.81 9.33 20.39
N LYS A 73 11.93 8.85 20.93
CA LYS A 73 12.69 9.52 21.99
C LYS A 73 14.04 9.98 21.46
N ALA A 74 14.53 11.10 21.99
CA ALA A 74 15.82 11.64 21.62
C ALA A 74 16.94 10.64 21.93
N GLY A 75 17.78 10.34 20.96
CA GLY A 75 18.91 9.42 21.09
C GLY A 75 20.12 10.05 21.81
N ALA A 76 20.19 11.39 21.84
CA ALA A 76 21.28 12.16 22.46
C ALA A 76 20.76 13.50 22.96
N ASP A 77 21.55 14.17 23.82
CA ASP A 77 21.33 15.55 24.20
C ASP A 77 21.66 16.49 23.03
N ILE A 78 20.75 17.44 22.76
CA ILE A 78 21.02 18.61 21.91
C ILE A 78 20.87 19.84 22.80
N PRO A 79 21.98 20.52 23.17
CA PRO A 79 21.94 21.64 24.11
C PRO A 79 20.95 22.72 23.76
N GLY A 80 20.11 23.08 24.71
CA GLY A 80 19.05 24.10 24.52
C GLY A 80 17.83 23.65 23.75
N TYR A 81 17.74 22.38 23.34
CA TYR A 81 16.65 21.88 22.53
C TYR A 81 15.97 20.60 23.07
N VAL A 82 16.72 19.52 23.28
CA VAL A 82 16.19 18.23 23.75
C VAL A 82 17.18 17.49 24.60
N THR A 83 16.69 16.75 25.62
CA THR A 83 17.49 15.85 26.47
C THR A 83 17.31 14.41 26.01
N LYS A 84 18.37 13.61 26.10
CA LYS A 84 18.35 12.18 25.77
C LYS A 84 17.21 11.47 26.50
N GLY A 85 16.43 10.69 25.76
CA GLY A 85 15.27 9.95 26.26
C GLY A 85 13.98 10.78 26.32
N GLU A 86 14.03 12.09 26.08
CA GLU A 86 12.87 12.95 26.02
C GLU A 86 12.05 12.69 24.76
N GLU A 87 10.71 12.76 24.86
CA GLU A 87 9.79 12.62 23.75
C GLU A 87 9.65 13.95 23.00
N TYR A 88 9.56 13.87 21.64
CA TYR A 88 9.30 15.04 20.83
C TYR A 88 7.82 15.43 20.90
N THR A 89 7.53 16.71 21.17
CA THR A 89 6.17 17.25 21.21
C THR A 89 6.03 18.50 20.34
N TYR A 90 4.82 18.76 19.86
CA TYR A 90 4.54 19.95 19.05
C TYR A 90 4.83 21.24 19.82
N GLU A 91 4.49 21.26 21.11
CA GLU A 91 4.59 22.45 21.97
C GLU A 91 6.05 22.85 22.23
N LYS A 92 6.91 21.87 22.53
CA LYS A 92 8.31 22.15 22.89
C LYS A 92 9.24 22.17 21.69
N HIS A 93 9.01 21.25 20.74
CA HIS A 93 9.97 20.96 19.68
C HIS A 93 9.48 21.35 18.28
N GLY A 94 8.18 21.67 18.13
CA GLY A 94 7.56 22.02 16.85
C GLY A 94 7.23 20.83 15.95
N PHE A 95 7.52 19.60 16.39
CA PHE A 95 7.18 18.38 15.66
C PHE A 95 7.03 17.17 16.60
N VAL A 96 6.46 16.10 16.11
CA VAL A 96 6.44 14.80 16.75
C VAL A 96 7.03 13.76 15.81
N ALA A 97 7.57 12.67 16.38
CA ALA A 97 7.99 11.50 15.63
C ALA A 97 7.41 10.23 16.27
N SER A 98 7.09 9.24 15.44
CA SER A 98 6.63 7.94 15.90
C SER A 98 7.74 6.93 15.80
N ALA A 99 7.80 6.04 16.80
CA ALA A 99 8.64 4.85 16.79
C ALA A 99 7.75 3.60 16.67
N TYR A 100 8.22 2.62 15.92
CA TYR A 100 7.55 1.34 15.72
C TYR A 100 8.46 0.22 16.22
N ALA A 101 7.96 -0.58 17.17
CA ALA A 101 8.57 -1.84 17.58
C ALA A 101 7.84 -2.96 16.84
N LEU A 102 8.40 -3.38 15.71
CA LEU A 102 7.82 -4.41 14.86
C LEU A 102 8.37 -5.77 15.26
N THR A 103 7.50 -6.76 15.33
CA THR A 103 7.85 -8.14 15.71
C THR A 103 8.34 -8.97 14.53
N THR A 104 8.06 -8.49 13.32
CA THR A 104 8.47 -9.09 12.05
C THR A 104 8.52 -8.01 10.97
N ASP A 105 9.25 -8.23 9.88
CA ASP A 105 9.21 -7.43 8.66
C ASP A 105 8.02 -7.80 7.74
N GLN A 106 7.19 -8.75 8.17
CA GLN A 106 5.99 -9.27 7.50
C GLN A 106 4.73 -8.86 8.29
N TYR A 107 4.51 -7.57 8.48
CA TYR A 107 3.44 -7.04 9.30
C TYR A 107 2.41 -6.26 8.47
N GLY A 108 1.23 -6.85 8.26
CA GLY A 108 0.15 -6.25 7.45
C GLY A 108 0.24 -6.63 5.97
N THR A 109 -0.11 -5.70 5.08
CA THR A 109 0.07 -5.91 3.65
C THR A 109 1.56 -5.92 3.32
N GLN A 110 2.05 -7.00 2.74
CA GLN A 110 3.46 -7.30 2.61
C GLN A 110 3.83 -7.87 1.24
N LEU A 111 5.13 -7.90 0.97
CA LEU A 111 5.75 -8.64 -0.12
C LEU A 111 6.82 -9.56 0.49
N ASP A 112 6.71 -10.86 0.23
CA ASP A 112 7.65 -11.86 0.72
C ASP A 112 8.63 -12.23 -0.37
N PRO A 113 9.93 -12.00 -0.12
CA PRO A 113 10.99 -12.46 -1.00
C PRO A 113 11.31 -13.93 -0.71
N PRO A 114 11.96 -14.64 -1.64
CA PRO A 114 12.36 -16.05 -1.45
C PRO A 114 13.12 -16.34 -0.17
N ALA A 115 13.92 -15.40 0.32
CA ALA A 115 14.69 -15.55 1.56
C ALA A 115 13.82 -15.78 2.81
N HIS A 116 12.49 -15.58 2.71
CA HIS A 116 11.58 -15.91 3.81
C HIS A 116 11.64 -17.40 4.18
N TRP A 117 11.71 -18.30 3.19
CA TRP A 117 11.76 -19.74 3.39
C TRP A 117 13.04 -20.40 2.86
N ASN A 118 13.73 -19.76 1.94
CA ASN A 118 14.88 -20.32 1.27
C ASN A 118 16.16 -19.58 1.71
N PRO A 119 17.08 -20.24 2.46
CA PRO A 119 18.32 -19.61 2.90
C PRO A 119 19.28 -19.23 1.75
N LEU A 120 19.02 -19.71 0.53
CA LEU A 120 19.74 -19.33 -0.69
C LEU A 120 18.93 -18.38 -1.57
N GLY A 121 17.75 -17.95 -1.13
CA GLY A 121 16.84 -17.10 -1.88
C GLY A 121 17.24 -15.64 -1.87
N ALA A 122 16.69 -14.86 -2.82
CA ALA A 122 16.82 -13.42 -2.87
C ALA A 122 16.13 -12.77 -1.66
N THR A 123 16.77 -11.76 -1.05
CA THR A 123 16.16 -10.94 0.01
C THR A 123 15.32 -9.82 -0.60
N ILE A 124 14.51 -9.12 0.23
CA ILE A 124 13.72 -7.98 -0.24
C ILE A 124 14.61 -6.87 -0.84
N SER A 125 15.85 -6.73 -0.35
CA SER A 125 16.80 -5.74 -0.85
C SER A 125 17.40 -6.08 -2.21
N ASP A 126 17.29 -7.34 -2.66
CA ASP A 126 17.80 -7.81 -3.94
C ASP A 126 16.76 -7.70 -5.06
N LEU A 127 15.48 -7.47 -4.72
CA LEU A 127 14.43 -7.35 -5.74
C LEU A 127 14.70 -6.14 -6.65
N PRO A 128 14.62 -6.33 -7.98
CA PRO A 128 14.98 -5.28 -8.91
C PRO A 128 13.91 -4.17 -8.98
N PRO A 129 14.29 -2.92 -9.32
CA PRO A 129 13.34 -1.80 -9.42
C PRO A 129 12.27 -2.00 -10.51
N THR A 130 12.46 -2.97 -11.38
CA THR A 130 11.47 -3.35 -12.41
C THR A 130 10.19 -3.95 -11.83
N TYR A 131 10.14 -4.24 -10.51
CA TYR A 131 8.90 -4.60 -9.81
C TYR A 131 7.89 -3.44 -9.74
N ALA A 132 8.33 -2.19 -9.85
CA ALA A 132 7.56 -0.99 -9.52
C ALA A 132 6.23 -0.81 -10.26
N LEU A 133 6.10 -1.30 -11.51
CA LEU A 133 4.88 -1.15 -12.30
C LEU A 133 4.67 -2.36 -13.21
N ARG A 134 3.50 -3.02 -13.09
CA ARG A 134 3.18 -4.26 -13.80
C ARG A 134 1.73 -4.33 -14.28
N PRO A 135 1.42 -5.12 -15.32
CA PRO A 135 0.05 -5.53 -15.59
C PRO A 135 -0.56 -6.22 -14.38
N LEU A 136 -1.84 -5.98 -14.11
CA LEU A 136 -2.58 -6.57 -13.01
C LEU A 136 -3.73 -7.42 -13.54
N ALA A 137 -3.81 -8.66 -13.06
CA ALA A 137 -4.97 -9.54 -13.22
C ALA A 137 -5.54 -9.84 -11.83
N VAL A 138 -6.87 -9.78 -11.68
CA VAL A 138 -7.56 -10.15 -10.45
C VAL A 138 -8.47 -11.33 -10.72
N ILE A 139 -8.19 -12.47 -10.10
CA ILE A 139 -8.97 -13.71 -10.28
C ILE A 139 -9.96 -13.85 -9.12
N PRO A 140 -11.27 -13.74 -9.38
CA PRO A 140 -12.28 -13.81 -8.34
C PRO A 140 -12.62 -15.27 -7.97
N ILE A 141 -12.50 -15.60 -6.68
CA ILE A 141 -12.94 -16.89 -6.09
C ILE A 141 -13.96 -16.70 -4.96
N GLN A 142 -14.37 -15.46 -4.67
CA GLN A 142 -15.21 -15.12 -3.51
C GLN A 142 -16.55 -15.88 -3.47
N GLU A 143 -17.14 -16.22 -4.61
CA GLU A 143 -18.38 -17.00 -4.65
C GLU A 143 -18.17 -18.45 -4.21
N LYS A 144 -17.02 -19.03 -4.54
CA LYS A 144 -16.62 -20.36 -4.08
C LYS A 144 -16.26 -20.36 -2.62
N VAL A 145 -15.55 -19.31 -2.16
CA VAL A 145 -15.21 -19.11 -0.74
C VAL A 145 -16.45 -18.91 0.12
N ALA A 146 -17.52 -18.30 -0.41
CA ALA A 146 -18.80 -18.16 0.30
C ALA A 146 -19.47 -19.53 0.58
N ILE A 147 -19.19 -20.54 -0.23
CA ILE A 147 -19.69 -21.92 -0.09
C ILE A 147 -18.70 -22.75 0.75
N ASP A 148 -17.42 -22.64 0.46
CA ASP A 148 -16.33 -23.32 1.15
C ASP A 148 -15.27 -22.31 1.56
N PRO A 149 -15.22 -21.88 2.82
CA PRO A 149 -14.24 -20.93 3.33
C PRO A 149 -12.77 -21.36 3.14
N GLY A 150 -12.53 -22.66 2.96
CA GLY A 150 -11.22 -23.23 2.70
C GLY A 150 -10.90 -23.41 1.22
N TYR A 151 -11.69 -22.82 0.31
CA TYR A 151 -11.47 -22.98 -1.12
C TYR A 151 -10.14 -22.36 -1.57
N HIS A 152 -9.31 -23.15 -2.24
CA HIS A 152 -8.07 -22.68 -2.86
C HIS A 152 -8.28 -22.51 -4.37
N LEU A 153 -7.75 -21.43 -4.94
CA LEU A 153 -7.71 -21.19 -6.39
C LEU A 153 -7.20 -22.44 -7.12
N GLN A 154 -7.91 -22.88 -8.14
CA GLN A 154 -7.58 -24.02 -8.98
C GLN A 154 -7.16 -23.57 -10.39
N VAL A 155 -6.45 -24.44 -11.12
CA VAL A 155 -6.09 -24.19 -12.53
C VAL A 155 -7.33 -23.89 -13.37
N ALA A 156 -8.43 -24.61 -13.15
CA ALA A 156 -9.69 -24.38 -13.85
C ALA A 156 -10.27 -22.97 -13.65
N ASP A 157 -10.02 -22.33 -12.50
CA ASP A 157 -10.44 -20.93 -12.27
C ASP A 157 -9.65 -19.97 -13.14
N ILE A 158 -8.35 -20.23 -13.28
CA ILE A 158 -7.44 -19.43 -14.10
C ILE A 158 -7.86 -19.58 -15.59
N GLU A 159 -8.09 -20.79 -16.04
CA GLU A 159 -8.56 -21.05 -17.41
C GLU A 159 -9.93 -20.43 -17.71
N ALA A 160 -10.86 -20.50 -16.77
CA ALA A 160 -12.16 -19.83 -16.86
C ALA A 160 -12.02 -18.30 -16.90
N TRP A 161 -11.09 -17.73 -16.14
CA TRP A 161 -10.77 -16.31 -16.20
C TRP A 161 -10.18 -15.94 -17.57
N GLU A 162 -9.21 -16.70 -18.06
CA GLU A 162 -8.56 -16.48 -19.36
C GLU A 162 -9.53 -16.64 -20.55
N SER A 163 -10.52 -17.48 -20.43
CA SER A 163 -11.56 -17.62 -21.48
C SER A 163 -12.38 -16.34 -21.66
N ARG A 164 -12.49 -15.51 -20.63
CA ARG A 164 -13.23 -14.24 -20.64
C ARG A 164 -12.36 -13.03 -20.98
N HIS A 165 -11.11 -13.03 -20.52
CA HIS A 165 -10.25 -11.87 -20.54
C HIS A 165 -9.01 -12.01 -21.43
N GLY A 166 -8.78 -13.19 -21.98
CA GLY A 166 -7.55 -13.53 -22.68
C GLY A 166 -6.44 -14.01 -21.74
N ARG A 167 -5.36 -14.47 -22.33
CA ARG A 167 -4.21 -15.03 -21.60
C ARG A 167 -3.61 -13.98 -20.67
N ILE A 168 -3.30 -14.38 -19.43
CA ILE A 168 -2.56 -13.55 -18.46
C ILE A 168 -1.22 -13.11 -19.08
N PRO A 169 -0.91 -11.80 -19.09
CA PRO A 169 0.35 -11.30 -19.63
C PRO A 169 1.56 -11.82 -18.85
N GLU A 170 2.62 -12.19 -19.55
CA GLU A 170 3.90 -12.54 -18.92
C GLU A 170 4.44 -11.38 -18.07
N GLY A 171 4.92 -11.67 -16.86
CA GLY A 171 5.38 -10.68 -15.89
C GLY A 171 4.26 -9.87 -15.23
N ALA A 172 3.00 -10.27 -15.39
CA ALA A 172 1.89 -9.67 -14.65
C ALA A 172 1.93 -10.03 -13.16
N VAL A 173 1.30 -9.22 -12.33
CA VAL A 173 0.90 -9.57 -10.97
C VAL A 173 -0.50 -10.15 -11.02
N VAL A 174 -0.71 -11.29 -10.36
CA VAL A 174 -2.01 -11.95 -10.26
C VAL A 174 -2.49 -11.87 -8.82
N MET A 175 -3.59 -11.13 -8.57
CA MET A 175 -4.20 -11.05 -7.25
C MET A 175 -5.43 -11.95 -7.18
N VAL A 176 -5.55 -12.73 -6.10
CA VAL A 176 -6.66 -13.66 -5.87
C VAL A 176 -7.68 -13.02 -4.93
N ARG A 177 -8.84 -12.66 -5.47
CA ARG A 177 -9.91 -12.05 -4.71
C ARG A 177 -10.79 -13.12 -4.04
N SER A 178 -10.78 -13.14 -2.73
CA SER A 178 -11.60 -14.01 -1.89
C SER A 178 -12.64 -13.27 -1.04
N ASP A 179 -12.58 -11.92 -1.01
CA ASP A 179 -13.30 -11.05 -0.09
C ASP A 179 -12.96 -11.31 1.41
N TRP A 180 -11.86 -12.01 1.67
CA TRP A 180 -11.39 -12.29 3.04
C TRP A 180 -10.95 -11.02 3.76
N SER A 181 -10.37 -10.08 3.06
CA SER A 181 -9.92 -8.77 3.57
C SER A 181 -11.03 -7.94 4.21
N LYS A 182 -12.30 -8.20 3.89
CA LYS A 182 -13.45 -7.58 4.56
C LYS A 182 -13.54 -7.92 6.05
N GLY A 183 -12.88 -9.00 6.48
CA GLY A 183 -12.76 -9.39 7.88
C GLY A 183 -11.57 -8.80 8.61
N TRP A 184 -10.77 -7.91 8.00
CA TRP A 184 -9.52 -7.40 8.55
C TRP A 184 -9.63 -6.77 9.95
N ALA A 185 -10.74 -6.09 10.24
CA ALA A 185 -10.95 -5.49 11.55
C ALA A 185 -11.24 -6.50 12.68
N ASP A 186 -11.63 -7.74 12.33
CA ASP A 186 -11.86 -8.84 13.26
C ASP A 186 -10.71 -9.82 13.20
N GLN A 187 -9.69 -9.60 14.03
CA GLN A 187 -8.50 -10.43 14.08
C GLN A 187 -8.80 -11.91 14.37
N ALA A 188 -9.73 -12.19 15.26
CA ALA A 188 -10.07 -13.57 15.62
C ALA A 188 -10.65 -14.32 14.41
N ARG A 189 -11.55 -13.67 13.68
CA ARG A 189 -12.10 -14.22 12.43
C ARG A 189 -11.07 -14.33 11.34
N PHE A 190 -10.24 -13.30 11.17
CA PHE A 190 -9.25 -13.25 10.10
C PHE A 190 -8.21 -14.36 10.20
N SER A 191 -7.83 -14.75 11.42
CA SER A 191 -6.85 -15.80 11.71
C SER A 191 -7.45 -17.21 11.82
N GLN A 192 -8.77 -17.38 11.60
CA GLN A 192 -9.42 -18.69 11.68
C GLN A 192 -9.07 -19.56 10.46
N LYS A 193 -8.83 -20.84 10.71
CA LYS A 193 -8.77 -21.88 9.67
C LYS A 193 -10.13 -22.60 9.57
N PRO A 194 -10.55 -23.02 8.36
CA PRO A 194 -9.87 -22.81 7.08
C PRO A 194 -10.03 -21.37 6.56
N PHE A 195 -9.09 -20.93 5.74
CA PHE A 195 -9.14 -19.68 5.00
C PHE A 195 -8.87 -19.95 3.51
N PRO A 196 -9.30 -19.06 2.59
CA PRO A 196 -9.07 -19.26 1.16
C PRO A 196 -7.59 -19.12 0.81
N GLY A 197 -7.15 -19.83 -0.23
CA GLY A 197 -5.74 -19.84 -0.62
C GLY A 197 -5.52 -20.09 -2.09
N VAL A 198 -4.32 -20.53 -2.43
CA VAL A 198 -3.91 -20.89 -3.78
C VAL A 198 -3.35 -22.30 -3.77
N SER A 199 -3.88 -23.19 -4.60
CA SER A 199 -3.39 -24.57 -4.68
C SER A 199 -1.99 -24.62 -5.30
N LEU A 200 -1.18 -25.61 -4.91
CA LEU A 200 0.16 -25.80 -5.49
C LEU A 200 0.10 -25.94 -7.02
N ALA A 201 -0.89 -26.63 -7.56
CA ALA A 201 -1.06 -26.75 -9.01
C ALA A 201 -1.34 -25.42 -9.68
N ALA A 202 -2.15 -24.53 -9.05
CA ALA A 202 -2.42 -23.21 -9.56
C ALA A 202 -1.17 -22.32 -9.51
N LEU A 203 -0.37 -22.40 -8.44
CA LEU A 203 0.91 -21.69 -8.34
C LEU A 203 1.87 -22.11 -9.46
N GLN A 204 2.03 -23.42 -9.66
CA GLN A 204 2.88 -23.96 -10.72
C GLN A 204 2.41 -23.48 -12.10
N PHE A 205 1.12 -23.53 -12.36
CA PHE A 205 0.54 -23.05 -13.61
C PHE A 205 0.79 -21.55 -13.84
N LEU A 206 0.57 -20.72 -12.82
CA LEU A 206 0.80 -19.28 -12.91
C LEU A 206 2.28 -18.95 -13.13
N HIS A 207 3.17 -19.56 -12.37
CA HIS A 207 4.59 -19.22 -12.42
C HIS A 207 5.34 -19.88 -13.59
N LEU A 208 5.05 -21.15 -13.89
CA LEU A 208 5.79 -21.90 -14.91
C LEU A 208 5.18 -21.74 -16.32
N GLU A 209 3.83 -21.77 -16.40
CA GLU A 209 3.13 -21.71 -17.69
C GLU A 209 2.75 -20.29 -18.11
N ARG A 210 2.41 -19.41 -17.17
CA ARG A 210 2.06 -18.02 -17.44
C ARG A 210 3.21 -17.06 -17.20
N ARG A 211 4.23 -17.50 -16.47
CA ARG A 211 5.44 -16.73 -16.15
C ARG A 211 5.09 -15.36 -15.54
N ILE A 212 4.19 -15.37 -14.58
CA ILE A 212 3.81 -14.17 -13.84
C ILE A 212 5.00 -13.67 -13.01
N LEU A 213 4.96 -12.38 -12.60
CA LEU A 213 5.97 -11.85 -11.69
C LEU A 213 5.78 -12.44 -10.29
N PHE A 214 4.59 -12.31 -9.75
CA PHE A 214 4.18 -12.93 -8.49
C PHE A 214 2.64 -12.98 -8.39
N HIS A 215 2.16 -13.83 -7.48
CA HIS A 215 0.75 -13.81 -7.07
C HIS A 215 0.60 -13.10 -5.73
N GLY A 216 -0.64 -12.67 -5.41
CA GLY A 216 -0.99 -12.13 -4.12
C GLY A 216 -2.40 -12.55 -3.71
N HIS A 217 -2.66 -12.54 -2.41
CA HIS A 217 -3.93 -12.92 -1.81
C HIS A 217 -4.26 -12.08 -0.58
N GLU A 218 -5.49 -12.21 -0.10
CA GLU A 218 -5.99 -11.42 1.03
C GLU A 218 -5.64 -12.02 2.42
N PRO A 219 -5.55 -13.35 2.61
CA PRO A 219 -5.02 -13.96 3.84
C PRO A 219 -3.54 -13.68 4.10
N LEU A 220 -3.03 -14.17 5.25
CA LEU A 220 -1.63 -14.05 5.70
C LEU A 220 -0.85 -15.39 5.57
N ASP A 221 -1.32 -16.29 4.74
CA ASP A 221 -0.66 -17.52 4.29
C ASP A 221 -1.23 -17.92 2.94
N THR A 222 -0.41 -18.56 2.10
CA THR A 222 -0.78 -18.97 0.73
C THR A 222 -1.78 -20.11 0.71
N ASP A 223 -1.68 -21.05 1.66
CA ASP A 223 -2.50 -22.25 1.73
C ASP A 223 -2.70 -22.73 3.18
N THR A 224 -3.56 -23.74 3.37
CA THR A 224 -3.88 -24.29 4.68
C THR A 224 -3.37 -25.72 4.88
N THR A 225 -2.49 -26.20 3.98
CA THR A 225 -1.89 -27.52 4.13
C THR A 225 -0.98 -27.58 5.37
N PRO A 226 -0.76 -28.75 5.96
CA PRO A 226 0.06 -28.85 7.17
C PRO A 226 1.51 -28.36 6.99
N THR A 227 2.01 -28.38 5.78
CA THR A 227 3.38 -27.99 5.45
C THR A 227 3.50 -26.68 4.71
N LEU A 228 2.37 -25.97 4.46
CA LEU A 228 2.30 -24.79 3.59
C LEU A 228 2.98 -25.07 2.25
N GLU A 229 2.54 -26.16 1.59
CA GLU A 229 3.25 -26.74 0.43
C GLU A 229 3.38 -25.77 -0.75
N GLY A 230 2.38 -24.90 -0.93
CA GLY A 230 2.39 -23.89 -1.97
C GLY A 230 3.44 -22.84 -1.71
N GLU A 231 3.47 -22.28 -0.51
CA GLU A 231 4.44 -21.28 -0.11
C GLU A 231 5.87 -21.84 -0.08
N HIS A 232 6.03 -23.04 0.48
CA HIS A 232 7.30 -23.75 0.47
C HIS A 232 7.84 -23.93 -0.97
N TRP A 233 7.00 -24.41 -1.89
CA TRP A 233 7.39 -24.59 -3.28
C TRP A 233 7.79 -23.27 -3.93
N LEU A 234 6.96 -22.23 -3.74
CA LEU A 234 7.15 -20.90 -4.32
C LEU A 234 8.53 -20.32 -3.96
N MET A 235 8.81 -20.23 -2.65
CA MET A 235 10.02 -19.62 -2.13
C MET A 235 11.28 -20.40 -2.47
N HIS A 236 11.21 -21.75 -2.46
CA HIS A 236 12.34 -22.60 -2.86
C HIS A 236 12.61 -22.58 -4.37
N ASN A 237 11.65 -22.13 -5.18
CA ASN A 237 11.85 -21.84 -6.60
C ASN A 237 12.18 -20.37 -6.88
N ASN A 238 12.50 -19.62 -5.84
CA ASN A 238 12.95 -18.23 -5.90
C ASN A 238 11.90 -17.26 -6.47
N PHE A 239 10.61 -17.54 -6.24
CA PHE A 239 9.49 -16.65 -6.56
C PHE A 239 9.07 -15.86 -5.32
N THR A 240 8.37 -14.73 -5.54
CA THR A 240 7.83 -13.85 -4.51
C THR A 240 6.31 -13.97 -4.42
N GLN A 241 5.73 -13.50 -3.32
CA GLN A 241 4.28 -13.40 -3.13
C GLN A 241 3.90 -12.11 -2.40
N ALA A 242 2.62 -11.73 -2.50
CA ALA A 242 2.01 -10.65 -1.74
C ALA A 242 0.92 -11.20 -0.83
N GLU A 243 0.87 -10.73 0.42
CA GLU A 243 -0.09 -11.14 1.42
C GLU A 243 -0.82 -9.97 2.06
N GLY A 244 -1.97 -10.24 2.68
CA GLY A 244 -2.76 -9.23 3.35
C GLY A 244 -3.24 -8.13 2.42
N VAL A 245 -3.57 -8.46 1.16
CA VAL A 245 -3.99 -7.49 0.15
C VAL A 245 -5.43 -7.04 0.43
N ALA A 246 -5.71 -5.76 0.23
CA ALA A 246 -7.01 -5.14 0.50
C ALA A 246 -7.77 -4.79 -0.79
N ASN A 247 -9.08 -4.54 -0.65
CA ASN A 247 -9.92 -3.87 -1.65
C ASN A 247 -9.97 -4.50 -3.05
N LEU A 248 -9.63 -5.77 -3.20
CA LEU A 248 -9.66 -6.46 -4.51
C LEU A 248 -11.07 -6.46 -5.13
N ASN A 249 -12.11 -6.34 -4.31
CA ASN A 249 -13.50 -6.19 -4.78
C ASN A 249 -13.78 -4.86 -5.52
N GLN A 250 -12.86 -3.90 -5.44
CA GLN A 250 -12.97 -2.62 -6.13
C GLN A 250 -12.15 -2.58 -7.43
N VAL A 251 -11.29 -3.57 -7.67
CA VAL A 251 -10.36 -3.62 -8.79
C VAL A 251 -10.97 -4.38 -9.97
N PRO A 252 -10.81 -3.93 -11.24
CA PRO A 252 -11.26 -4.70 -12.39
C PRO A 252 -10.49 -6.01 -12.51
N GLU A 253 -11.15 -7.05 -13.01
CA GLU A 253 -10.52 -8.37 -13.21
C GLU A 253 -9.35 -8.31 -14.20
N ALA A 254 -9.44 -7.42 -15.21
CA ALA A 254 -8.43 -7.26 -16.25
C ALA A 254 -8.31 -5.79 -16.68
N GLY A 255 -7.21 -5.43 -17.35
CA GLY A 255 -7.02 -4.11 -17.95
C GLY A 255 -6.44 -3.05 -17.02
N ALA A 256 -6.10 -3.40 -15.77
CA ALA A 256 -5.41 -2.51 -14.84
C ALA A 256 -3.89 -2.73 -14.84
N LEU A 257 -3.18 -1.74 -14.31
CA LEU A 257 -1.79 -1.86 -13.87
C LEU A 257 -1.75 -1.88 -12.33
N VAL A 258 -0.65 -2.35 -11.75
CA VAL A 258 -0.35 -2.18 -10.33
C VAL A 258 0.96 -1.45 -10.15
N ALA A 259 0.91 -0.36 -9.37
CA ALA A 259 2.10 0.28 -8.83
C ALA A 259 2.44 -0.39 -7.49
N ILE A 260 3.73 -0.75 -7.33
CA ILE A 260 4.23 -1.55 -6.22
C ILE A 260 5.32 -0.76 -5.52
N GLY A 261 5.11 -0.45 -4.25
CA GLY A 261 6.12 0.12 -3.37
C GLY A 261 6.34 -0.78 -2.16
N PHE A 262 7.58 -0.98 -1.77
CA PHE A 262 7.92 -1.72 -0.54
C PHE A 262 9.16 -1.12 0.12
N ALA A 263 9.24 -1.29 1.44
CA ALA A 263 10.44 -0.96 2.18
C ALA A 263 11.61 -1.86 1.74
N LYS A 264 12.82 -1.32 1.78
CA LYS A 264 14.03 -2.04 1.35
C LYS A 264 15.02 -2.20 2.52
N PRO A 265 14.68 -2.90 3.60
CA PRO A 265 15.64 -3.23 4.64
C PRO A 265 16.71 -4.15 4.06
N GLN A 266 17.98 -3.88 4.37
CA GLN A 266 19.08 -4.70 3.88
C GLN A 266 18.97 -6.11 4.42
N GLY A 267 18.91 -7.12 3.53
CA GLY A 267 18.81 -8.52 3.89
C GLY A 267 17.48 -8.92 4.54
N GLY A 268 16.43 -8.09 4.41
CA GLY A 268 15.11 -8.40 4.96
C GLY A 268 14.48 -9.63 4.32
N THR A 269 13.72 -10.38 5.11
CA THR A 269 12.99 -11.60 4.71
C THR A 269 11.53 -11.33 4.39
N GLY A 270 11.08 -10.09 4.52
CA GLY A 270 9.80 -9.55 4.16
C GLY A 270 9.89 -8.05 3.96
N GLY A 271 8.81 -7.44 3.56
CA GLY A 271 8.74 -5.98 3.46
C GLY A 271 7.31 -5.46 3.43
N PHE A 272 7.04 -4.44 4.26
CA PHE A 272 5.79 -3.68 4.16
C PHE A 272 5.62 -3.20 2.73
N ALA A 273 4.48 -3.52 2.13
CA ALA A 273 4.23 -3.15 0.75
C ALA A 273 3.01 -2.24 0.64
N ARG A 274 3.03 -1.38 -0.38
CA ARG A 274 1.87 -0.64 -0.82
C ARG A 274 1.59 -0.97 -2.27
N TYR A 275 0.42 -1.53 -2.50
CA TYR A 275 -0.09 -1.85 -3.83
C TYR A 275 -1.19 -0.86 -4.21
N VAL A 276 -1.05 -0.23 -5.36
CA VAL A 276 -2.07 0.68 -5.89
C VAL A 276 -2.46 0.21 -7.29
N ALA A 277 -3.70 -0.24 -7.47
CA ALA A 277 -4.21 -0.53 -8.79
C ALA A 277 -4.48 0.77 -9.54
N ILE A 278 -4.09 0.80 -10.82
CA ILE A 278 -4.36 1.88 -11.76
C ILE A 278 -5.31 1.32 -12.81
N ALA A 279 -6.59 1.63 -12.66
CA ALA A 279 -7.69 1.12 -13.47
C ALA A 279 -8.11 2.13 -14.55
N PRO A 280 -8.84 1.72 -15.61
CA PRO A 280 -9.37 2.61 -16.62
C PRO A 280 -10.14 3.80 -16.05
N ALA A 281 -10.16 4.93 -16.76
CA ALA A 281 -10.76 6.19 -16.29
C ALA A 281 -12.28 6.09 -16.03
N ASP A 282 -12.97 5.22 -16.73
CA ASP A 282 -14.41 4.95 -16.63
C ASP A 282 -14.76 3.92 -15.55
N TRP A 283 -13.75 3.34 -14.88
CA TRP A 283 -13.98 2.39 -13.79
C TRP A 283 -14.70 3.06 -12.61
N PRO A 284 -15.74 2.41 -12.01
CA PRO A 284 -16.61 3.07 -11.02
C PRO A 284 -15.96 3.29 -9.66
N HIS A 285 -14.85 2.61 -9.35
CA HIS A 285 -14.17 2.68 -8.06
C HIS A 285 -12.83 3.43 -8.16
N GLY A 286 -12.34 3.89 -7.02
CA GLY A 286 -11.05 4.58 -6.90
C GLY A 286 -11.14 6.09 -7.06
N VAL A 287 -9.99 6.75 -6.97
CA VAL A 287 -9.84 8.20 -7.04
C VAL A 287 -8.99 8.58 -8.26
N THR A 288 -9.28 9.72 -8.86
CA THR A 288 -8.47 10.30 -9.94
C THR A 288 -7.49 11.32 -9.38
N VAL A 289 -6.44 11.60 -10.14
CA VAL A 289 -5.55 12.72 -9.84
C VAL A 289 -6.35 14.01 -9.81
N ALA A 290 -6.19 14.81 -8.75
CA ALA A 290 -6.89 16.07 -8.57
C ALA A 290 -6.62 17.04 -9.74
N GLN A 291 -7.54 17.97 -10.01
CA GLN A 291 -7.35 19.00 -11.03
C GLN A 291 -6.14 19.91 -10.71
N ALA A 292 -5.89 20.15 -9.43
CA ALA A 292 -4.70 20.87 -8.93
C ALA A 292 -3.83 19.92 -8.08
N PRO A 293 -3.08 19.00 -8.70
CA PRO A 293 -2.36 17.96 -7.96
C PRO A 293 -1.22 18.50 -7.09
N GLY A 294 -0.76 19.72 -7.35
CA GLY A 294 0.23 20.42 -6.51
C GLY A 294 -0.37 21.28 -5.40
N ALA A 295 -1.68 21.26 -5.20
CA ALA A 295 -2.30 21.98 -4.08
C ALA A 295 -1.88 21.35 -2.74
N PRO A 296 -1.79 22.18 -1.66
CA PRO A 296 -1.55 21.66 -0.32
C PRO A 296 -2.63 20.63 0.08
N LEU A 297 -2.21 19.61 0.83
CA LEU A 297 -3.14 18.66 1.42
C LEU A 297 -4.08 19.40 2.40
N PRO A 298 -5.34 18.93 2.56
CA PRO A 298 -6.26 19.49 3.55
C PRO A 298 -5.70 19.29 4.95
N THR A 299 -5.93 20.30 5.80
CA THR A 299 -5.60 20.22 7.23
C THR A 299 -6.61 19.32 7.94
N GLN A 300 -6.19 18.70 9.03
CA GLN A 300 -7.09 17.97 9.91
C GLN A 300 -8.01 18.96 10.67
N PRO A 301 -9.30 18.59 10.90
CA PRO A 301 -10.23 19.47 11.61
C PRO A 301 -9.88 19.64 13.10
N HIS A 302 -9.16 18.69 13.66
CA HIS A 302 -8.77 18.66 15.07
C HIS A 302 -7.29 18.34 15.22
N PRO A 303 -6.64 18.80 16.31
CA PRO A 303 -5.26 18.48 16.59
C PRO A 303 -5.03 16.96 16.69
N LEU A 304 -3.89 16.51 16.17
CA LEU A 304 -3.48 15.11 16.31
C LEU A 304 -2.95 14.86 17.72
N LYS A 305 -3.41 13.78 18.34
CA LYS A 305 -2.86 13.25 19.59
C LYS A 305 -2.60 11.76 19.46
N ARG A 306 -1.68 11.28 20.28
CA ARG A 306 -1.38 9.85 20.36
C ARG A 306 -2.43 9.17 21.26
N ASP A 307 -3.07 8.13 20.75
CA ASP A 307 -4.01 7.32 21.51
C ASP A 307 -3.30 6.26 22.38
N ALA A 308 -4.07 5.42 23.06
CA ALA A 308 -3.55 4.37 23.92
C ALA A 308 -2.74 3.29 23.16
N ASP A 309 -3.04 3.09 21.89
CA ASP A 309 -2.33 2.14 21.02
C ASP A 309 -1.07 2.76 20.39
N GLY A 310 -0.76 4.01 20.72
CA GLY A 310 0.38 4.73 20.19
C GLY A 310 0.17 5.32 18.79
N VAL A 311 -1.05 5.31 18.26
CA VAL A 311 -1.39 5.83 16.93
C VAL A 311 -1.77 7.31 17.03
N MET A 312 -1.26 8.14 16.10
CA MET A 312 -1.65 9.54 15.99
C MET A 312 -3.04 9.66 15.35
N ARG A 313 -4.01 10.22 16.07
CA ARG A 313 -5.39 10.42 15.59
C ARG A 313 -5.88 11.84 15.87
N PRO A 314 -6.77 12.39 15.01
CA PRO A 314 -7.47 13.61 15.34
C PRO A 314 -8.29 13.42 16.63
N THR A 315 -8.21 14.39 17.55
CA THR A 315 -9.03 14.38 18.76
C THR A 315 -10.21 15.33 18.58
N PRO A 316 -11.41 14.94 19.00
CA PRO A 316 -12.58 15.82 18.98
C PRO A 316 -12.37 17.14 19.70
#